data_6d60a983d0eb3e4abcf3c5e5377baff3
#
_entry.id   6d60a983d0eb3e4abcf3c5e5377baff3
#
_cell.length_a   1.000
_cell.length_b   1.000
_cell.length_c   1.000
_cell.angle_alpha   90.00
_cell.angle_beta   90.00
_cell.angle_gamma   90.00
#
_symmetry.space_group_name_H-M   'P 1'
#
loop_
_entity.id
_entity.type
_entity.pdbx_description
1 polymer ?
#
loop_
_entity_poly.entity_id
_entity_poly.type
_entity_poly.pdbx_seq_one_letter_code
_entity_poly.pdbx_strand_id
1 'polypeptide(L)'
;DKRHDSLEPKEKNRGFVRLNYGASQMNKKLEFFSSMAVAFIVLILVFLCIRFSGQGKFATHGGTNPSDVKCIYTSVWPDNEYTRLICEPESGTIEYILDGSNAGYYAIFYNNISEEEIQKYIDQLKTLGYAEEASASESVSTGVLLRKDETWISIAYSEGGFGIRISVEKS
;
A
#
# COMPACT_ATOMS: atom_id res chain seq x y z
N ASP A 1 0.99 82.51 16.81
CA ASP A 1 0.30 81.62 15.87
C ASP A 1 1.13 80.35 15.60
N LYS A 2 0.91 79.31 16.39
CA LYS A 2 1.63 78.06 16.34
C LYS A 2 0.63 76.90 16.28
N ARG A 3 0.51 76.30 15.13
CA ARG A 3 -0.21 75.02 14.98
C ARG A 3 0.70 73.89 15.41
N HIS A 4 0.24 73.13 16.39
CA HIS A 4 0.79 71.86 16.79
C HIS A 4 0.19 70.79 15.91
N ASP A 5 1.02 70.15 15.07
CA ASP A 5 0.71 68.90 14.41
C ASP A 5 1.14 67.76 15.32
N SER A 6 0.17 67.00 15.82
CA SER A 6 0.37 65.79 16.58
C SER A 6 0.40 64.62 15.65
N LEU A 7 1.58 64.03 15.49
CA LEU A 7 1.80 62.78 14.78
C LEU A 7 1.44 61.58 15.68
N GLU A 8 0.35 60.89 15.36
CA GLU A 8 0.05 59.59 15.95
C GLU A 8 0.99 58.50 15.34
N PRO A 9 1.56 57.62 16.16
CA PRO A 9 2.33 56.47 15.63
C PRO A 9 1.41 55.36 15.19
N LYS A 10 1.48 54.98 13.92
CA LYS A 10 0.88 53.76 13.34
C LYS A 10 1.44 52.52 14.03
N GLU A 11 0.62 51.90 14.81
CA GLU A 11 0.84 50.56 15.40
C GLU A 11 0.92 49.52 14.30
N LYS A 12 2.11 48.93 14.16
CA LYS A 12 2.46 47.94 13.16
C LYS A 12 1.98 46.58 13.65
N ASN A 13 0.81 46.15 13.15
CA ASN A 13 0.24 44.83 13.39
C ASN A 13 1.16 43.73 12.81
N ARG A 14 2.11 43.25 13.63
CA ARG A 14 2.91 42.04 13.37
C ARG A 14 2.50 40.98 14.36
N GLY A 15 1.67 40.11 13.92
CA GLY A 15 1.40 38.97 14.77
C GLY A 15 0.28 38.12 14.24
N PHE A 16 0.61 36.91 13.92
CA PHE A 16 -0.27 35.78 13.62
C PHE A 16 -0.29 35.29 12.18
N VAL A 17 0.87 34.83 11.70
CA VAL A 17 0.94 33.81 10.65
C VAL A 17 2.02 32.80 11.02
N ARG A 18 1.76 31.98 12.00
CA ARG A 18 2.52 30.75 12.28
C ARG A 18 1.69 29.88 13.21
N LEU A 19 0.92 28.96 12.67
CA LEU A 19 0.50 27.73 13.39
C LEU A 19 -0.41 26.80 12.55
N ASN A 20 -0.36 26.81 11.21
CA ASN A 20 -1.17 25.89 10.43
C ASN A 20 -0.41 24.96 9.48
N TYR A 21 0.94 24.94 9.52
CA TYR A 21 1.71 24.06 8.63
C TYR A 21 1.89 22.63 9.15
N GLY A 22 1.82 22.42 10.46
CA GLY A 22 2.02 21.10 11.07
C GLY A 22 0.78 20.18 11.01
N ALA A 23 -0.41 20.75 11.13
CA ALA A 23 -1.66 19.98 11.18
C ALA A 23 -2.06 19.40 9.80
N SER A 24 -1.72 20.10 8.72
CA SER A 24 -2.02 19.67 7.35
C SER A 24 -1.17 18.45 6.91
N GLN A 25 0.06 18.34 7.36
CA GLN A 25 0.94 17.21 7.04
C GLN A 25 0.58 15.95 7.83
N MET A 26 0.10 16.11 9.05
CA MET A 26 -0.29 15.00 9.90
C MET A 26 -1.61 14.35 9.44
N ASN A 27 -2.56 15.17 8.99
CA ASN A 27 -3.82 14.68 8.43
C ASN A 27 -3.60 13.94 7.09
N LYS A 28 -2.71 14.42 6.21
CA LYS A 28 -2.39 13.74 4.96
C LYS A 28 -1.78 12.34 5.18
N LYS A 29 -0.91 12.17 6.19
CA LYS A 29 -0.37 10.85 6.54
C LYS A 29 -1.45 9.90 7.06
N LEU A 30 -2.37 10.40 7.88
CA LEU A 30 -3.46 9.57 8.44
C LEU A 30 -4.46 9.14 7.36
N GLU A 31 -4.77 10.02 6.41
CA GLU A 31 -5.62 9.70 5.25
C GLU A 31 -4.94 8.70 4.31
N PHE A 32 -3.62 8.78 4.15
CA PHE A 32 -2.83 7.85 3.36
C PHE A 32 -2.90 6.42 3.89
N PHE A 33 -2.72 6.20 5.19
CA PHE A 33 -2.83 4.88 5.81
C PHE A 33 -4.26 4.30 5.72
N SER A 34 -5.28 5.15 5.79
CA SER A 34 -6.67 4.76 5.60
C SER A 34 -6.94 4.30 4.16
N SER A 35 -6.38 5.00 3.17
CA SER A 35 -6.55 4.71 1.74
C SER A 35 -5.91 3.38 1.33
N MET A 36 -4.68 3.10 1.79
CA MET A 36 -4.00 1.82 1.53
C MET A 36 -4.78 0.62 2.11
N ALA A 37 -5.30 0.76 3.31
CA ALA A 37 -6.12 -0.28 3.94
C ALA A 37 -7.40 -0.55 3.14
N VAL A 38 -8.05 0.48 2.62
CA VAL A 38 -9.26 0.37 1.78
C VAL A 38 -8.95 -0.31 0.44
N ALA A 39 -7.83 0.05 -0.23
CA ALA A 39 -7.43 -0.58 -1.48
C ALA A 39 -7.17 -2.09 -1.31
N PHE A 40 -6.55 -2.49 -0.20
CA PHE A 40 -6.35 -3.90 0.13
C PHE A 40 -7.67 -4.63 0.41
N ILE A 41 -8.62 -3.97 1.08
CA ILE A 41 -9.95 -4.54 1.32
C ILE A 41 -10.69 -4.73 -0.01
N VAL A 42 -10.63 -3.75 -0.91
CA VAL A 42 -11.27 -3.83 -2.24
C VAL A 42 -10.63 -4.96 -3.07
N LEU A 43 -9.31 -5.08 -3.08
CA LEU A 43 -8.63 -6.19 -3.76
C LEU A 43 -9.00 -7.56 -3.18
N ILE A 44 -9.12 -7.67 -1.86
CA ILE A 44 -9.59 -8.89 -1.20
C ILE A 44 -11.05 -9.18 -1.58
N LEU A 45 -11.91 -8.15 -1.66
CA LEU A 45 -13.31 -8.30 -2.07
C LEU A 45 -13.44 -8.69 -3.54
N VAL A 46 -12.65 -8.09 -4.44
CA VAL A 46 -12.60 -8.47 -5.86
C VAL A 46 -12.12 -9.91 -6.00
N PHE A 47 -11.09 -10.31 -5.26
CA PHE A 47 -10.60 -11.69 -5.23
C PHE A 47 -11.69 -12.66 -4.73
N LEU A 48 -12.43 -12.29 -3.68
CA LEU A 48 -13.57 -13.07 -3.19
C LEU A 48 -14.69 -13.15 -4.24
N CYS A 49 -15.01 -12.05 -4.95
CA CYS A 49 -16.05 -12.03 -5.98
C CYS A 49 -15.68 -12.91 -7.17
N ILE A 50 -14.43 -12.91 -7.64
CA ILE A 50 -13.96 -13.78 -8.73
C ILE A 50 -14.08 -15.25 -8.32
N ARG A 51 -13.75 -15.59 -7.08
CA ARG A 51 -13.93 -16.95 -6.53
C ARG A 51 -15.41 -17.34 -6.36
N PHE A 52 -16.31 -16.39 -6.10
CA PHE A 52 -17.74 -16.65 -5.94
C PHE A 52 -18.49 -16.87 -7.25
N SER A 53 -17.97 -16.39 -8.38
CA SER A 53 -18.60 -16.55 -9.69
C SER A 53 -18.31 -17.90 -10.35
N GLY A 54 -17.35 -18.68 -9.84
CA GLY A 54 -17.04 -20.03 -10.29
C GLY A 54 -17.68 -21.06 -9.36
N GLN A 55 -18.61 -21.86 -9.85
CA GLN A 55 -19.22 -22.99 -9.12
C GLN A 55 -18.15 -23.95 -8.56
N GLY A 56 -17.77 -23.76 -7.33
CA GLY A 56 -16.89 -24.67 -6.59
C GLY A 56 -17.33 -24.70 -5.13
N LYS A 57 -17.65 -25.87 -4.59
CA LYS A 57 -17.97 -26.09 -3.20
C LYS A 57 -16.89 -25.47 -2.31
N PHE A 58 -17.20 -24.39 -1.60
CA PHE A 58 -16.34 -23.87 -0.58
C PHE A 58 -16.17 -24.88 0.54
N ALA A 59 -15.02 -25.53 0.60
CA ALA A 59 -14.55 -26.02 1.87
C ALA A 59 -14.25 -24.77 2.71
N THR A 60 -15.04 -24.53 3.74
CA THR A 60 -14.74 -23.62 4.83
C THR A 60 -13.44 -24.10 5.48
N HIS A 61 -12.30 -23.69 4.91
CA HIS A 61 -11.03 -23.81 5.63
C HIS A 61 -11.06 -22.78 6.74
N GLY A 62 -10.90 -23.30 7.94
CA GLY A 62 -11.08 -22.65 9.23
C GLY A 62 -10.61 -21.21 9.25
N GLY A 63 -11.43 -20.38 9.87
CA GLY A 63 -11.13 -18.96 10.05
C GLY A 63 -9.73 -18.81 10.60
N THR A 64 -8.85 -18.20 9.82
CA THR A 64 -7.52 -17.81 10.27
C THR A 64 -7.71 -16.85 11.44
N ASN A 65 -7.29 -17.27 12.61
CA ASN A 65 -7.26 -16.39 13.77
C ASN A 65 -6.37 -15.18 13.42
N PRO A 66 -6.83 -13.93 13.59
CA PRO A 66 -5.99 -12.76 13.40
C PRO A 66 -4.69 -12.76 14.20
N SER A 67 -4.61 -13.61 15.23
CA SER A 67 -3.42 -13.84 16.06
C SER A 67 -2.28 -14.59 15.36
N ASP A 68 -2.51 -15.18 14.19
CA ASP A 68 -1.51 -16.00 13.49
C ASP A 68 -0.67 -15.19 12.49
N VAL A 69 -0.96 -13.90 12.30
CA VAL A 69 -0.22 -13.00 11.42
C VAL A 69 0.76 -12.18 12.23
N LYS A 70 2.05 -12.25 11.88
CA LYS A 70 3.10 -11.45 12.52
C LYS A 70 3.41 -10.22 11.68
N CYS A 71 3.42 -9.05 12.32
CA CYS A 71 3.96 -7.83 11.72
C CYS A 71 5.45 -7.72 12.07
N ILE A 72 6.29 -7.61 11.03
CA ILE A 72 7.75 -7.55 11.15
C ILE A 72 8.22 -6.23 10.55
N TYR A 73 8.91 -5.42 11.35
CA TYR A 73 9.54 -4.18 10.90
C TYR A 73 10.98 -4.46 10.52
N THR A 74 11.30 -4.35 9.24
CA THR A 74 12.64 -4.58 8.68
C THR A 74 12.79 -3.81 7.38
N SER A 75 14.00 -3.44 7.04
CA SER A 75 14.36 -2.90 5.72
C SER A 75 15.11 -3.92 4.85
N VAL A 76 15.24 -5.17 5.32
CA VAL A 76 15.95 -6.23 4.61
C VAL A 76 14.95 -7.12 3.91
N TRP A 77 15.20 -7.39 2.63
CA TRP A 77 14.42 -8.35 1.84
C TRP A 77 14.46 -9.73 2.49
N PRO A 78 13.33 -10.34 2.80
CA PRO A 78 13.30 -11.65 3.45
C PRO A 78 13.65 -12.77 2.46
N ASP A 79 14.34 -13.78 2.93
CA ASP A 79 14.59 -15.02 2.16
C ASP A 79 13.71 -16.15 2.71
N ASN A 80 12.60 -16.43 2.04
CA ASN A 80 11.66 -17.48 2.40
C ASN A 80 10.99 -18.11 1.17
N GLU A 81 10.13 -19.09 1.37
CA GLU A 81 9.42 -19.80 0.29
C GLU A 81 8.58 -18.91 -0.63
N TYR A 82 8.03 -17.79 -0.11
CA TYR A 82 7.22 -16.84 -0.89
C TYR A 82 8.08 -15.89 -1.71
N THR A 83 9.11 -15.31 -1.10
CA THR A 83 9.95 -14.31 -1.76
C THR A 83 10.87 -14.91 -2.83
N ARG A 84 11.16 -16.20 -2.75
CA ARG A 84 11.89 -16.94 -3.79
C ARG A 84 11.08 -17.12 -5.08
N LEU A 85 9.77 -16.92 -5.04
CA LEU A 85 8.89 -16.99 -6.20
C LEU A 85 8.91 -15.72 -7.06
N ILE A 86 9.36 -14.61 -6.50
CA ILE A 86 9.37 -13.28 -7.13
C ILE A 86 10.76 -12.66 -7.04
N CYS A 87 10.99 -11.58 -7.79
CA CYS A 87 12.18 -10.74 -7.61
C CYS A 87 11.93 -9.66 -6.53
N GLU A 88 13.01 -9.18 -5.93
CA GLU A 88 12.99 -7.98 -5.11
C GLU A 88 12.78 -6.74 -6.00
N PRO A 89 11.90 -5.78 -5.64
CA PRO A 89 11.82 -4.49 -6.31
C PRO A 89 13.17 -3.76 -6.26
N GLU A 90 13.59 -3.16 -7.37
CA GLU A 90 14.86 -2.42 -7.47
C GLU A 90 14.86 -1.10 -6.68
N SER A 91 13.68 -0.61 -6.31
CA SER A 91 13.47 0.70 -5.70
C SER A 91 12.50 0.61 -4.52
N GLY A 92 12.49 1.68 -3.72
CA GLY A 92 11.65 1.76 -2.53
C GLY A 92 12.35 1.23 -1.27
N THR A 93 11.66 1.35 -0.16
CA THR A 93 12.15 0.89 1.14
C THR A 93 11.06 0.06 1.80
N ILE A 94 11.39 -1.14 2.26
CA ILE A 94 10.45 -1.96 3.03
C ILE A 94 10.09 -1.21 4.31
N GLU A 95 8.80 -1.01 4.53
CA GLU A 95 8.26 -0.37 5.72
C GLU A 95 7.93 -1.41 6.79
N TYR A 96 7.20 -2.45 6.40
CA TYR A 96 6.89 -3.61 7.25
C TYR A 96 6.47 -4.81 6.39
N ILE A 97 6.41 -5.95 7.05
CA ILE A 97 6.01 -7.23 6.47
C ILE A 97 4.88 -7.81 7.32
N LEU A 98 3.89 -8.41 6.67
CA LEU A 98 2.90 -9.27 7.31
C LEU A 98 3.20 -10.72 6.96
N ASP A 99 3.74 -11.45 7.92
CA ASP A 99 3.96 -12.89 7.81
C ASP A 99 2.67 -13.64 8.21
N GLY A 100 1.93 -14.04 7.21
CA GLY A 100 0.75 -14.87 7.28
C GLY A 100 1.00 -16.26 6.70
N SER A 101 2.22 -16.80 6.77
CA SER A 101 2.60 -18.10 6.20
C SER A 101 1.72 -19.25 6.69
N ASN A 102 1.29 -19.21 7.96
CA ASN A 102 0.32 -20.17 8.49
C ASN A 102 -1.06 -20.06 7.81
N ALA A 103 -1.38 -18.91 7.25
CA ALA A 103 -2.61 -18.62 6.50
C ALA A 103 -2.41 -18.75 4.98
N GLY A 104 -1.22 -19.16 4.51
CA GLY A 104 -0.91 -19.36 3.11
C GLY A 104 -0.58 -18.09 2.33
N TYR A 105 -0.14 -17.03 2.99
CA TYR A 105 0.29 -15.79 2.32
C TYR A 105 1.44 -15.09 3.02
N TYR A 106 2.09 -14.20 2.29
CA TYR A 106 3.13 -13.32 2.78
C TYR A 106 2.96 -11.95 2.12
N ALA A 107 3.03 -10.86 2.87
CA ALA A 107 2.83 -9.53 2.30
C ALA A 107 3.94 -8.58 2.73
N ILE A 108 4.43 -7.78 1.79
CA ILE A 108 5.53 -6.83 1.97
C ILE A 108 5.03 -5.45 1.56
N PHE A 109 5.25 -4.47 2.40
CA PHE A 109 4.83 -3.09 2.19
C PHE A 109 6.04 -2.18 2.04
N TYR A 110 5.98 -1.34 1.02
CA TYR A 110 7.02 -0.39 0.64
C TYR A 110 6.54 1.04 0.74
N ASN A 111 7.47 1.92 1.01
CA ASN A 111 7.34 3.36 0.85
C ASN A 111 8.46 3.91 -0.06
N ASN A 112 8.39 5.21 -0.38
CA ASN A 112 9.39 5.92 -1.19
C ASN A 112 9.65 5.27 -2.56
N ILE A 113 8.60 4.87 -3.25
CA ILE A 113 8.64 4.30 -4.59
C ILE A 113 7.66 5.05 -5.49
N SER A 114 8.04 5.32 -6.72
CA SER A 114 7.20 5.99 -7.70
C SER A 114 6.31 4.98 -8.44
N GLU A 115 5.22 5.48 -9.03
CA GLU A 115 4.33 4.66 -9.85
C GLU A 115 5.04 4.06 -11.07
N GLU A 116 5.98 4.80 -11.68
CA GLU A 116 6.79 4.30 -12.80
C GLU A 116 7.64 3.09 -12.38
N GLU A 117 8.27 3.15 -11.21
CA GLU A 117 9.07 2.05 -10.66
C GLU A 117 8.20 0.84 -10.29
N ILE A 118 6.99 1.06 -9.79
CA ILE A 118 6.03 -0.01 -9.53
C ILE A 118 5.60 -0.67 -10.84
N GLN A 119 5.32 0.10 -11.88
CA GLN A 119 4.96 -0.45 -13.19
C GLN A 119 6.11 -1.28 -13.78
N LYS A 120 7.35 -0.79 -13.67
CA LYS A 120 8.55 -1.53 -14.07
C LYS A 120 8.66 -2.87 -13.32
N TYR A 121 8.37 -2.87 -12.03
CA TYR A 121 8.37 -4.09 -11.23
C TYR A 121 7.27 -5.08 -11.67
N ILE A 122 6.07 -4.61 -11.97
CA ILE A 122 5.00 -5.43 -12.55
C ILE A 122 5.45 -6.07 -13.86
N ASP A 123 6.13 -5.32 -14.72
CA ASP A 123 6.64 -5.83 -15.99
C ASP A 123 7.77 -6.85 -15.79
N GLN A 124 8.60 -6.69 -14.76
CA GLN A 124 9.59 -7.72 -14.37
C GLN A 124 8.91 -9.01 -13.95
N LEU A 125 7.84 -8.96 -13.15
CA LEU A 125 7.07 -10.15 -12.79
C LEU A 125 6.45 -10.82 -14.00
N LYS A 126 5.93 -10.06 -14.97
CA LYS A 126 5.44 -10.61 -16.25
C LYS A 126 6.54 -11.31 -17.03
N THR A 127 7.77 -10.78 -17.00
CA THR A 127 8.95 -11.44 -17.63
C THR A 127 9.30 -12.76 -16.93
N LEU A 128 9.03 -12.87 -15.63
CA LEU A 128 9.16 -14.14 -14.89
C LEU A 128 8.04 -15.15 -15.19
N GLY A 129 7.08 -14.79 -16.04
CA GLY A 129 6.00 -15.67 -16.51
C GLY A 129 4.68 -15.48 -15.74
N TYR A 130 4.54 -14.45 -14.93
CA TYR A 130 3.24 -14.12 -14.34
C TYR A 130 2.33 -13.45 -15.36
N ALA A 131 1.10 -13.96 -15.49
CA ALA A 131 0.06 -13.39 -16.33
C ALA A 131 -0.84 -12.47 -15.48
N GLU A 132 -1.26 -11.34 -16.05
CA GLU A 132 -2.25 -10.48 -15.43
C GLU A 132 -3.65 -11.09 -15.56
N GLU A 133 -4.30 -11.37 -14.45
CA GLU A 133 -5.64 -11.93 -14.38
C GLU A 133 -6.71 -10.83 -14.20
N ALA A 134 -6.37 -9.77 -13.49
CA ALA A 134 -7.26 -8.63 -13.28
C ALA A 134 -6.47 -7.37 -12.91
N SER A 135 -7.02 -6.22 -13.27
CA SER A 135 -6.56 -4.92 -12.78
C SER A 135 -7.75 -4.00 -12.48
N ALA A 136 -7.57 -3.12 -11.52
CA ALA A 136 -8.54 -2.08 -11.17
C ALA A 136 -7.77 -0.80 -10.84
N SER A 137 -8.25 0.32 -11.38
CA SER A 137 -7.69 1.64 -11.07
C SER A 137 -8.81 2.56 -10.63
N GLU A 138 -8.63 3.18 -9.47
CA GLU A 138 -9.51 4.18 -8.90
C GLU A 138 -8.77 5.49 -8.73
N SER A 139 -9.46 6.56 -8.36
CA SER A 139 -8.87 7.90 -8.23
C SER A 139 -7.72 8.02 -7.23
N VAL A 140 -7.61 7.07 -6.30
CA VAL A 140 -6.63 7.10 -5.19
C VAL A 140 -5.73 5.88 -5.12
N SER A 141 -6.05 4.79 -5.84
CA SER A 141 -5.27 3.55 -5.79
C SER A 141 -5.44 2.70 -7.03
N THR A 142 -4.42 1.92 -7.34
CA THR A 142 -4.44 0.93 -8.42
C THR A 142 -4.13 -0.45 -7.85
N GLY A 143 -4.81 -1.47 -8.36
CA GLY A 143 -4.58 -2.85 -8.00
C GLY A 143 -4.35 -3.72 -9.22
N VAL A 144 -3.39 -4.65 -9.13
CA VAL A 144 -3.08 -5.64 -10.17
C VAL A 144 -3.01 -7.01 -9.52
N LEU A 145 -3.66 -7.99 -10.15
CA LEU A 145 -3.60 -9.39 -9.77
C LEU A 145 -2.87 -10.17 -10.85
N LEU A 146 -1.78 -10.81 -10.46
CA LEU A 146 -0.95 -11.62 -11.32
C LEU A 146 -1.00 -13.08 -10.89
N ARG A 147 -0.88 -14.01 -11.85
CA ARG A 147 -0.86 -15.44 -11.58
C ARG A 147 0.20 -16.14 -12.39
N LYS A 148 0.84 -17.13 -11.74
CA LYS A 148 1.67 -18.14 -12.39
C LYS A 148 1.48 -19.47 -11.67
N ASP A 149 0.98 -20.48 -12.36
CA ASP A 149 0.66 -21.79 -11.80
C ASP A 149 -0.28 -21.66 -10.57
N GLU A 150 0.16 -22.13 -9.41
CA GLU A 150 -0.57 -22.05 -8.13
C GLU A 150 -0.26 -20.76 -7.33
N THR A 151 0.62 -19.91 -7.86
CA THR A 151 1.07 -18.68 -7.19
C THR A 151 0.27 -17.48 -7.66
N TRP A 152 -0.26 -16.73 -6.69
CA TRP A 152 -0.96 -15.48 -6.91
C TRP A 152 -0.18 -14.32 -6.29
N ILE A 153 -0.07 -13.24 -7.03
CA ILE A 153 0.54 -11.99 -6.56
C ILE A 153 -0.51 -10.89 -6.68
N SER A 154 -0.88 -10.32 -5.55
CA SER A 154 -1.72 -9.12 -5.52
C SER A 154 -0.85 -7.91 -5.22
N ILE A 155 -0.85 -6.94 -6.11
CA ILE A 155 -0.16 -5.67 -5.96
C ILE A 155 -1.21 -4.59 -5.79
N ALA A 156 -1.07 -3.75 -4.78
CA ALA A 156 -1.88 -2.56 -4.60
C ALA A 156 -0.96 -1.38 -4.33
N TYR A 157 -1.20 -0.25 -5.00
CA TYR A 157 -0.37 0.93 -4.87
C TYR A 157 -1.18 2.22 -4.95
N SER A 158 -0.61 3.26 -4.36
CA SER A 158 -1.10 4.63 -4.37
C SER A 158 0.10 5.57 -4.28
N GLU A 159 -0.14 6.87 -4.24
CA GLU A 159 0.94 7.86 -4.16
C GLU A 159 1.92 7.57 -3.01
N GLY A 160 3.17 7.22 -3.35
CA GLY A 160 4.29 7.07 -2.42
C GLY A 160 4.47 5.70 -1.76
N GLY A 161 3.62 4.70 -2.06
CA GLY A 161 3.78 3.39 -1.48
C GLY A 161 3.04 2.27 -2.20
N PHE A 162 3.49 1.04 -2.02
CA PHE A 162 2.80 -0.12 -2.53
C PHE A 162 2.96 -1.35 -1.63
N GLY A 163 2.03 -2.29 -1.79
CA GLY A 163 2.06 -3.57 -1.12
C GLY A 163 2.03 -4.72 -2.11
N ILE A 164 2.82 -5.74 -1.84
CA ILE A 164 2.88 -7.00 -2.57
C ILE A 164 2.36 -8.09 -1.63
N ARG A 165 1.32 -8.80 -2.02
CA ARG A 165 0.87 -10.00 -1.31
C ARG A 165 1.05 -11.22 -2.20
N ILE A 166 1.78 -12.20 -1.70
CA ILE A 166 2.06 -13.47 -2.36
C ILE A 166 1.24 -14.55 -1.65
N SER A 167 0.53 -15.36 -2.40
CA SER A 167 -0.18 -16.52 -1.88
C SER A 167 -0.02 -17.72 -2.80
N VAL A 168 0.03 -18.93 -2.22
CA VAL A 168 0.17 -20.17 -2.96
C VAL A 168 -1.06 -21.03 -2.67
N GLU A 169 -1.73 -21.51 -3.72
CA GLU A 169 -2.82 -22.48 -3.58
C GLU A 169 -2.23 -23.82 -3.14
N LYS A 170 -2.62 -24.29 -1.96
CA LYS A 170 -2.28 -25.65 -1.53
C LYS A 170 -3.27 -26.60 -2.16
N SER A 171 -2.79 -27.45 -3.08
CA SER A 171 -3.53 -28.58 -3.63
C SER A 171 -3.84 -29.66 -2.59
#